data_bd4d4bf9450fc13aec4e715c0fab94e2
#
_entry.id   bd4d4bf9450fc13aec4e715c0fab94e2
#
_cell.length_a   1.000
_cell.length_b   1.000
_cell.length_c   1.000
_cell.angle_alpha   90.00
_cell.angle_beta   90.00
_cell.angle_gamma   90.00
#
_symmetry.space_group_name_H-M   'P 1'
#
loop_
_entity.id
_entity.type
_entity.pdbx_description
1 polymer ?
#
loop_
_entity_poly.entity_id
_entity_poly.type
_entity_poly.pdbx_seq_one_letter_code
_entity_poly.pdbx_strand_id
1 'polypeptide(L)'
;TPDQKGVVVSIGWTGTWFADVHRTADQEVSLTSGMKYMDLFLYPEEQIRTPRICLLFWEGENLLTGNNHFRRFMLAHNSRKIDGKFAEYPLSAGFEWGDPAPCNEYSCLTEELAIAMIQRYKQFGIIPDLFWLDAGWYTGCGGPDFTGGNWSTNVGNWTVDTTRFPNGLKPISDAAHRIGAKFMVWFEPERVDRSTLFAKLHPEWMLKRPNDNCYLFNLGDKEACAWLSKYIGDMIEENGIDYYRQDFNMPTAPYWAVNEEPGRTGINEIRHVEGLYAYWDYLLNRFPNLLID
;
A
#
# COMPACT_ATOMS: atom_id res chain seq x y z
N THR A 1 -10.69 -17.29 29.17
CA THR A 1 -11.21 -17.60 30.51
C THR A 1 -11.29 -19.11 30.68
N PRO A 2 -11.30 -19.64 31.94
CA PRO A 2 -11.52 -21.06 32.21
C PRO A 2 -12.84 -21.56 31.59
N ASP A 3 -13.83 -20.69 31.44
CA ASP A 3 -15.15 -20.97 30.87
C ASP A 3 -15.18 -20.99 29.34
N GLN A 4 -14.00 -20.98 28.69
CA GLN A 4 -13.87 -20.98 27.24
C GLN A 4 -14.64 -19.84 26.55
N LYS A 5 -14.63 -18.67 27.20
CA LYS A 5 -15.21 -17.42 26.70
C LYS A 5 -14.14 -16.36 26.57
N GLY A 6 -14.30 -15.47 25.64
CA GLY A 6 -13.34 -14.38 25.46
C GLY A 6 -13.87 -13.26 24.56
N VAL A 7 -12.98 -12.30 24.33
CA VAL A 7 -13.21 -11.19 23.42
C VAL A 7 -12.03 -11.10 22.47
N VAL A 8 -12.31 -11.03 21.19
CA VAL A 8 -11.33 -10.60 20.19
C VAL A 8 -11.48 -9.09 20.05
N VAL A 9 -10.39 -8.37 20.19
CA VAL A 9 -10.32 -6.92 19.98
C VAL A 9 -9.53 -6.64 18.71
N SER A 10 -10.08 -5.83 17.82
CA SER A 10 -9.40 -5.40 16.59
C SER A 10 -9.43 -3.89 16.49
N ILE A 11 -8.24 -3.30 16.29
CA ILE A 11 -8.07 -1.86 16.14
C ILE A 11 -8.04 -1.55 14.63
N GLY A 12 -9.09 -0.89 14.14
CA GLY A 12 -9.25 -0.52 12.73
C GLY A 12 -8.69 0.88 12.46
N TRP A 13 -7.37 0.98 12.45
CA TRP A 13 -6.63 2.21 12.15
C TRP A 13 -5.31 1.89 11.48
N THR A 14 -5.00 2.54 10.36
CA THR A 14 -3.75 2.37 9.62
C THR A 14 -2.64 3.31 10.07
N GLY A 15 -2.95 4.28 10.92
CA GLY A 15 -1.97 5.15 11.56
C GLY A 15 -1.38 4.55 12.84
N THR A 16 -0.86 5.39 13.71
CA THR A 16 -0.20 4.98 14.95
C THR A 16 -1.21 4.81 16.07
N TRP A 17 -1.39 3.59 16.55
CA TRP A 17 -2.30 3.26 17.63
C TRP A 17 -1.60 2.54 18.79
N PHE A 18 -2.27 2.47 19.93
CA PHE A 18 -1.86 1.67 21.07
C PHE A 18 -3.02 0.83 21.59
N ALA A 19 -2.70 -0.26 22.26
CA ALA A 19 -3.65 -1.06 23.02
C ALA A 19 -2.94 -1.60 24.26
N ASP A 20 -3.41 -1.21 25.44
CA ASP A 20 -2.91 -1.66 26.72
C ASP A 20 -3.95 -2.55 27.39
N VAL A 21 -3.54 -3.76 27.73
CA VAL A 21 -4.37 -4.72 28.45
C VAL A 21 -3.83 -4.89 29.86
N HIS A 22 -4.62 -4.55 30.83
CA HIS A 22 -4.27 -4.64 32.23
C HIS A 22 -5.22 -5.59 32.98
N ARG A 23 -4.66 -6.49 33.79
CA ARG A 23 -5.44 -7.39 34.66
C ARG A 23 -5.22 -6.99 36.11
N THR A 24 -6.30 -6.70 36.82
CA THR A 24 -6.27 -6.37 38.25
C THR A 24 -6.13 -7.64 39.10
N ALA A 25 -5.83 -7.42 40.41
CA ALA A 25 -5.79 -8.52 41.40
C ALA A 25 -7.16 -9.22 41.55
N ASP A 26 -8.24 -8.49 41.31
CA ASP A 26 -9.63 -9.00 41.39
C ASP A 26 -10.09 -9.71 40.11
N GLN A 27 -9.14 -10.03 39.23
CA GLN A 27 -9.38 -10.72 37.95
C GLN A 27 -10.16 -9.89 36.91
N GLU A 28 -10.37 -8.64 37.12
CA GLU A 28 -10.92 -7.74 36.09
C GLU A 28 -9.87 -7.47 35.02
N VAL A 29 -10.32 -7.39 33.79
CA VAL A 29 -9.49 -7.04 32.65
C VAL A 29 -9.95 -5.71 32.08
N SER A 30 -9.07 -4.73 32.08
CA SER A 30 -9.28 -3.46 31.39
C SER A 30 -8.50 -3.41 30.09
N LEU A 31 -9.09 -2.80 29.07
CA LEU A 31 -8.45 -2.49 27.80
C LEU A 31 -8.55 -0.98 27.56
N THR A 32 -7.42 -0.36 27.31
CA THR A 32 -7.35 1.02 26.82
C THR A 32 -6.71 1.03 25.44
N SER A 33 -7.36 1.66 24.48
CA SER A 33 -6.87 1.72 23.10
C SER A 33 -7.28 3.01 22.41
N GLY A 34 -6.45 3.47 21.48
CA GLY A 34 -6.69 4.68 20.72
C GLY A 34 -5.52 5.08 19.84
N MET A 35 -5.54 6.30 19.32
CA MET A 35 -4.39 6.91 18.65
C MET A 35 -3.30 7.22 19.68
N LYS A 36 -2.06 6.92 19.33
CA LYS A 36 -0.93 7.04 20.27
C LYS A 36 -0.56 8.50 20.57
N TYR A 37 -0.63 9.35 19.57
CA TYR A 37 -0.23 10.74 19.66
C TYR A 37 -1.40 11.62 19.24
N MET A 38 -2.28 11.93 20.18
CA MET A 38 -3.43 12.78 19.92
C MET A 38 -3.67 13.72 21.10
N ASP A 39 -3.51 15.03 20.84
CA ASP A 39 -3.87 16.12 21.73
C ASP A 39 -4.27 17.31 20.85
N LEU A 40 -5.57 17.39 20.53
CA LEU A 40 -6.06 18.39 19.57
C LEU A 40 -7.45 18.92 19.96
N PHE A 41 -7.71 20.15 19.57
CA PHE A 41 -9.05 20.72 19.50
C PHE A 41 -9.57 20.67 18.06
N LEU A 42 -10.88 20.62 17.90
CA LEU A 42 -11.56 20.76 16.63
C LEU A 42 -12.07 22.18 16.44
N TYR A 43 -11.97 22.70 15.24
CA TYR A 43 -12.62 23.96 14.89
C TYR A 43 -14.13 23.76 14.78
N PRO A 44 -14.95 24.85 14.90
CA PRO A 44 -16.39 24.75 14.65
C PRO A 44 -16.69 24.06 13.31
N GLU A 45 -17.62 23.10 13.34
CA GLU A 45 -18.06 22.30 12.20
C GLU A 45 -16.99 21.33 11.63
N GLU A 46 -15.79 21.30 12.19
CA GLU A 46 -14.78 20.33 11.77
C GLU A 46 -15.14 18.92 12.24
N GLN A 47 -14.97 17.97 11.32
CA GLN A 47 -15.17 16.55 11.57
C GLN A 47 -13.88 15.80 11.29
N ILE A 48 -13.63 14.76 12.07
CA ILE A 48 -12.50 13.85 11.91
C ILE A 48 -12.95 12.40 11.97
N ARG A 49 -12.20 11.54 11.32
CA ARG A 49 -12.31 10.10 11.49
C ARG A 49 -11.44 9.65 12.67
N THR A 50 -11.97 8.79 13.51
CA THR A 50 -11.21 8.12 14.58
C THR A 50 -11.04 6.63 14.28
N PRO A 51 -10.11 5.95 14.99
CA PRO A 51 -10.03 4.50 14.94
C PRO A 51 -11.38 3.83 15.23
N ARG A 52 -11.70 2.79 14.47
CA ARG A 52 -12.83 1.90 14.78
C ARG A 52 -12.32 0.72 15.58
N ILE A 53 -12.93 0.46 16.73
CA ILE A 53 -12.58 -0.67 17.58
C ILE A 53 -13.70 -1.70 17.48
N CYS A 54 -13.36 -2.90 17.02
CA CYS A 54 -14.29 -4.02 16.97
C CYS A 54 -14.08 -4.92 18.20
N LEU A 55 -15.16 -5.20 18.90
CA LEU A 55 -15.22 -6.17 20.00
C LEU A 55 -16.08 -7.35 19.57
N LEU A 56 -15.48 -8.53 19.45
CA LEU A 56 -16.18 -9.77 19.12
C LEU A 56 -16.14 -10.70 20.33
N PHE A 57 -17.28 -10.83 21.00
CA PHE A 57 -17.45 -11.77 22.10
C PHE A 57 -17.65 -13.18 21.56
N TRP A 58 -16.96 -14.15 22.16
CA TRP A 58 -17.05 -15.54 21.72
C TRP A 58 -17.13 -16.51 22.89
N GLU A 59 -17.74 -17.65 22.64
CA GLU A 59 -17.79 -18.83 23.48
C GLU A 59 -17.52 -20.06 22.64
N GLY A 60 -16.74 -21.03 23.14
CA GLY A 60 -16.42 -22.22 22.41
C GLY A 60 -15.36 -23.09 23.07
N GLU A 61 -14.88 -24.10 22.37
CA GLU A 61 -14.02 -25.14 22.93
C GLU A 61 -12.59 -24.68 23.24
N ASN A 62 -12.07 -23.68 22.52
CA ASN A 62 -10.71 -23.18 22.68
C ASN A 62 -10.51 -21.80 22.06
N LEU A 63 -9.31 -21.23 22.19
CA LEU A 63 -8.97 -19.89 21.64
C LEU A 63 -9.12 -19.78 20.12
N LEU A 64 -8.93 -20.87 19.37
CA LEU A 64 -9.13 -20.87 17.91
C LEU A 64 -10.57 -20.61 17.53
N THR A 65 -11.54 -20.95 18.39
CA THR A 65 -12.96 -20.64 18.15
C THR A 65 -13.14 -19.13 17.99
N GLY A 66 -12.61 -18.33 18.89
CA GLY A 66 -12.67 -16.86 18.81
C GLY A 66 -12.01 -16.31 17.54
N ASN A 67 -10.79 -16.79 17.23
CA ASN A 67 -10.08 -16.41 16.02
C ASN A 67 -10.87 -16.76 14.76
N ASN A 68 -11.46 -17.96 14.70
CA ASN A 68 -12.25 -18.38 13.56
C ASN A 68 -13.56 -17.59 13.41
N HIS A 69 -14.19 -17.18 14.51
CA HIS A 69 -15.35 -16.27 14.46
C HIS A 69 -14.93 -14.91 13.88
N PHE A 70 -13.79 -14.35 14.32
CA PHE A 70 -13.30 -13.10 13.79
C PHE A 70 -12.90 -13.21 12.30
N ARG A 71 -12.23 -14.29 11.90
CA ARG A 71 -11.91 -14.54 10.48
C ARG A 71 -13.17 -14.63 9.60
N ARG A 72 -14.21 -15.30 10.07
CA ARG A 72 -15.51 -15.35 9.36
C ARG A 72 -16.16 -13.97 9.26
N PHE A 73 -16.09 -13.17 10.35
CA PHE A 73 -16.57 -11.79 10.34
C PHE A 73 -15.82 -10.95 9.31
N MET A 74 -14.49 -11.00 9.30
CA MET A 74 -13.66 -10.28 8.33
C MET A 74 -13.99 -10.73 6.90
N LEU A 75 -14.09 -12.02 6.66
CA LEU A 75 -14.42 -12.56 5.36
C LEU A 75 -15.81 -12.09 4.89
N ALA A 76 -16.81 -12.13 5.75
CA ALA A 76 -18.17 -11.77 5.40
C ALA A 76 -18.37 -10.27 5.11
N HIS A 77 -17.70 -9.40 5.88
CA HIS A 77 -17.99 -7.96 5.93
C HIS A 77 -16.88 -7.04 5.44
N ASN A 78 -15.63 -7.50 5.42
CA ASN A 78 -14.47 -6.66 5.09
C ASN A 78 -13.65 -7.16 3.89
N SER A 79 -13.82 -8.43 3.49
CA SER A 79 -13.09 -8.95 2.33
C SER A 79 -13.70 -8.48 1.03
N ARG A 80 -12.81 -8.16 0.08
CA ARG A 80 -13.19 -7.73 -1.27
C ARG A 80 -14.04 -8.79 -1.96
N LYS A 81 -15.12 -8.36 -2.60
CA LYS A 81 -15.95 -9.17 -3.48
C LYS A 81 -15.97 -8.56 -4.87
N ILE A 82 -15.80 -9.41 -5.87
CA ILE A 82 -15.95 -9.09 -7.28
C ILE A 82 -17.12 -9.91 -7.80
N ASP A 83 -18.12 -9.28 -8.37
CA ASP A 83 -19.37 -9.92 -8.84
C ASP A 83 -20.05 -10.80 -7.76
N GLY A 84 -20.01 -10.34 -6.51
CA GLY A 84 -20.59 -11.01 -5.35
C GLY A 84 -19.81 -12.23 -4.81
N LYS A 85 -18.71 -12.60 -5.44
CA LYS A 85 -17.80 -13.68 -4.98
C LYS A 85 -16.60 -13.08 -4.26
N PHE A 86 -16.07 -13.81 -3.29
CA PHE A 86 -14.80 -13.40 -2.65
C PHE A 86 -13.67 -13.42 -3.69
N ALA A 87 -12.82 -12.39 -3.63
CA ALA A 87 -11.59 -12.38 -4.42
C ALA A 87 -10.72 -13.57 -4.01
N GLU A 88 -10.21 -14.31 -5.01
CA GLU A 88 -9.28 -15.40 -4.78
C GLU A 88 -7.88 -14.85 -4.54
N TYR A 89 -7.10 -15.51 -3.70
CA TYR A 89 -5.70 -15.17 -3.46
C TYR A 89 -4.86 -15.79 -4.57
N PRO A 90 -4.13 -14.97 -5.36
CA PRO A 90 -3.40 -15.45 -6.51
C PRO A 90 -2.06 -16.09 -6.12
N LEU A 91 -1.65 -17.09 -6.89
CA LEU A 91 -0.26 -17.53 -6.92
C LEU A 91 0.52 -16.56 -7.81
N SER A 92 1.47 -15.83 -7.22
CA SER A 92 2.26 -14.81 -7.92
C SER A 92 3.64 -15.33 -8.32
N ALA A 93 4.18 -14.81 -9.43
CA ALA A 93 5.56 -14.97 -9.85
C ALA A 93 6.18 -13.58 -10.08
N GLY A 94 7.32 -13.32 -9.44
CA GLY A 94 8.10 -12.10 -9.62
C GLY A 94 9.03 -12.18 -10.85
N PHE A 95 9.56 -11.03 -11.23
CA PHE A 95 10.55 -10.91 -12.31
C PHE A 95 12.00 -10.85 -11.79
N GLU A 96 12.22 -10.76 -10.48
CA GLU A 96 13.53 -10.51 -9.87
C GLU A 96 14.43 -11.74 -9.82
N TRP A 97 13.88 -12.93 -9.86
CA TRP A 97 14.52 -14.19 -9.53
C TRP A 97 14.99 -15.01 -10.74
N GLY A 98 15.26 -14.36 -11.84
CA GLY A 98 16.06 -14.96 -12.91
C GLY A 98 17.53 -14.99 -12.49
N ASP A 99 18.27 -15.97 -12.95
CA ASP A 99 19.70 -16.25 -12.82
C ASP A 99 20.57 -14.99 -12.60
N PRO A 100 21.71 -15.06 -11.87
CA PRO A 100 22.28 -13.93 -11.13
C PRO A 100 22.21 -12.63 -11.92
N ALA A 101 21.33 -11.76 -11.44
CA ALA A 101 21.11 -10.49 -12.08
C ALA A 101 22.45 -9.74 -12.10
N PRO A 102 22.95 -9.32 -13.28
CA PRO A 102 24.19 -8.57 -13.38
C PRO A 102 24.10 -7.17 -12.79
N CYS A 103 23.01 -6.87 -12.10
CA CYS A 103 22.66 -5.54 -11.60
C CYS A 103 22.10 -5.60 -10.18
N ASN A 104 21.95 -4.42 -9.58
CA ASN A 104 21.36 -4.27 -8.27
C ASN A 104 19.83 -4.47 -8.34
N GLU A 105 19.33 -5.47 -7.63
CA GLU A 105 17.91 -5.79 -7.45
C GLU A 105 17.09 -5.66 -8.76
N TYR A 106 16.30 -4.59 -8.88
CA TYR A 106 15.30 -4.39 -9.93
C TYR A 106 15.82 -3.59 -11.15
N SER A 107 17.08 -3.16 -11.12
CA SER A 107 17.60 -2.16 -12.09
C SER A 107 17.82 -2.70 -13.49
N CYS A 108 17.94 -4.02 -13.67
CA CYS A 108 18.18 -4.62 -14.97
C CYS A 108 16.96 -5.18 -15.68
N LEU A 109 15.81 -5.15 -15.10
CA LEU A 109 14.62 -5.61 -15.79
C LEU A 109 14.29 -4.66 -16.95
N THR A 110 14.05 -5.26 -18.13
CA THR A 110 13.61 -4.58 -19.35
C THR A 110 12.29 -5.16 -19.82
N GLU A 111 11.61 -4.44 -20.71
CA GLU A 111 10.40 -4.92 -21.38
C GLU A 111 10.63 -6.29 -22.04
N GLU A 112 11.73 -6.40 -22.80
CA GLU A 112 12.09 -7.64 -23.52
C GLU A 112 12.33 -8.80 -22.54
N LEU A 113 13.10 -8.57 -21.47
CA LEU A 113 13.40 -9.60 -20.48
C LEU A 113 12.14 -10.07 -19.76
N ALA A 114 11.28 -9.15 -19.33
CA ALA A 114 10.02 -9.49 -18.67
C ALA A 114 9.10 -10.35 -19.57
N ILE A 115 8.96 -9.96 -20.84
CA ILE A 115 8.19 -10.74 -21.82
C ILE A 115 8.81 -12.12 -22.05
N ALA A 116 10.13 -12.21 -22.16
CA ALA A 116 10.83 -13.48 -22.33
C ALA A 116 10.64 -14.41 -21.11
N MET A 117 10.65 -13.86 -19.88
CA MET A 117 10.36 -14.62 -18.67
C MET A 117 8.94 -15.19 -18.68
N ILE A 118 7.92 -14.39 -19.01
CA ILE A 118 6.52 -14.85 -19.14
C ILE A 118 6.42 -15.99 -20.15
N GLN A 119 7.07 -15.85 -21.32
CA GLN A 119 7.09 -16.88 -22.35
C GLN A 119 7.77 -18.17 -21.87
N ARG A 120 8.86 -18.05 -21.09
CA ARG A 120 9.56 -19.18 -20.51
C ARG A 120 8.69 -19.94 -19.51
N TYR A 121 7.95 -19.23 -18.64
CA TYR A 121 6.97 -19.85 -17.76
C TYR A 121 5.93 -20.66 -18.55
N LYS A 122 5.37 -20.07 -19.60
CA LYS A 122 4.42 -20.76 -20.50
C LYS A 122 5.05 -21.99 -21.15
N GLN A 123 6.29 -21.91 -21.61
CA GLN A 123 7.01 -23.01 -22.27
C GLN A 123 7.18 -24.20 -21.34
N PHE A 124 7.38 -23.97 -20.03
CA PHE A 124 7.46 -25.03 -19.03
C PHE A 124 6.10 -25.48 -18.50
N GLY A 125 5.00 -24.96 -19.01
CA GLY A 125 3.66 -25.30 -18.57
C GLY A 125 3.30 -24.76 -17.18
N ILE A 126 4.06 -23.77 -16.68
CA ILE A 126 3.83 -23.12 -15.41
C ILE A 126 3.12 -21.80 -15.67
N ILE A 127 1.85 -21.69 -15.29
CA ILE A 127 1.08 -20.46 -15.45
C ILE A 127 0.66 -19.98 -14.07
N PRO A 128 1.33 -18.96 -13.51
CA PRO A 128 0.89 -18.34 -12.25
C PRO A 128 -0.40 -17.55 -12.49
N ASP A 129 -1.13 -17.24 -11.43
CA ASP A 129 -2.32 -16.41 -11.53
C ASP A 129 -1.97 -14.95 -11.87
N LEU A 130 -0.78 -14.48 -11.41
CA LEU A 130 -0.28 -13.15 -11.76
C LEU A 130 1.24 -13.10 -11.86
N PHE A 131 1.74 -12.16 -12.67
CA PHE A 131 3.13 -11.72 -12.68
C PHE A 131 3.25 -10.38 -11.94
N TRP A 132 4.28 -10.28 -11.11
CA TRP A 132 4.53 -9.16 -10.24
C TRP A 132 5.79 -8.39 -10.64
N LEU A 133 5.59 -7.11 -10.97
CA LEU A 133 6.66 -6.14 -11.20
C LEU A 133 6.87 -5.33 -9.92
N ASP A 134 8.00 -5.54 -9.26
CA ASP A 134 8.41 -4.81 -8.07
C ASP A 134 8.98 -3.42 -8.43
N ALA A 135 9.63 -2.75 -7.48
CA ALA A 135 10.22 -1.44 -7.64
C ALA A 135 11.15 -1.32 -8.87
N GLY A 136 11.57 -0.11 -9.20
CA GLY A 136 12.60 0.12 -10.18
C GLY A 136 12.14 0.23 -11.64
N TRP A 137 10.85 0.15 -11.93
CA TRP A 137 10.32 0.33 -13.29
C TRP A 137 10.28 1.79 -13.76
N TYR A 138 10.44 2.73 -12.84
CA TYR A 138 10.36 4.17 -13.07
C TYR A 138 11.72 4.80 -13.36
N THR A 139 11.72 6.04 -13.85
CA THR A 139 12.90 6.78 -14.28
C THR A 139 13.94 6.94 -13.17
N GLY A 140 15.21 6.84 -13.52
CA GLY A 140 16.35 7.00 -12.60
C GLY A 140 16.82 5.70 -11.92
N CYS A 141 16.11 4.59 -12.10
CA CYS A 141 16.41 3.32 -11.43
C CYS A 141 17.38 2.41 -12.17
N GLY A 142 17.66 2.66 -13.43
CA GLY A 142 18.62 1.89 -14.24
C GLY A 142 19.26 2.75 -15.31
N GLY A 143 20.46 2.39 -15.72
CA GLY A 143 21.16 2.96 -16.86
C GLY A 143 21.16 2.01 -18.06
N PRO A 144 21.51 2.47 -19.26
CA PRO A 144 21.58 1.63 -20.47
C PRO A 144 22.61 0.51 -20.37
N ASP A 145 23.56 0.63 -19.45
CA ASP A 145 24.59 -0.36 -19.14
C ASP A 145 24.29 -1.18 -17.87
N PHE A 146 23.09 -1.03 -17.31
CA PHE A 146 22.64 -1.66 -16.07
C PHE A 146 23.49 -1.33 -14.83
N THR A 147 24.34 -0.32 -14.90
CA THR A 147 25.16 0.13 -13.79
C THR A 147 24.53 1.34 -13.12
N GLY A 148 24.31 1.25 -11.82
CA GLY A 148 24.20 2.43 -10.97
C GLY A 148 22.82 3.04 -10.75
N GLY A 149 21.74 2.37 -11.02
CA GLY A 149 20.42 2.83 -10.59
C GLY A 149 20.09 2.37 -9.16
N ASN A 150 19.48 3.23 -8.37
CA ASN A 150 18.95 2.87 -7.07
C ASN A 150 17.47 3.21 -7.02
N TRP A 151 16.63 2.18 -6.95
CA TRP A 151 15.17 2.35 -6.90
C TRP A 151 14.74 3.23 -5.72
N SER A 152 15.38 3.07 -4.55
CA SER A 152 14.95 3.74 -3.32
C SER A 152 15.19 5.25 -3.32
N THR A 153 16.15 5.75 -4.09
CA THR A 153 16.44 7.20 -4.25
C THR A 153 15.68 7.83 -5.41
N ASN A 154 14.83 7.05 -6.08
CA ASN A 154 14.01 7.51 -7.20
C ASN A 154 12.50 7.32 -6.97
N VAL A 155 12.11 6.91 -5.77
CA VAL A 155 10.71 6.84 -5.34
C VAL A 155 10.10 8.25 -5.38
N GLY A 156 9.01 8.42 -6.13
CA GLY A 156 8.43 9.71 -6.47
C GLY A 156 8.66 10.15 -7.93
N ASN A 157 9.37 9.32 -8.73
CA ASN A 157 9.45 9.45 -10.19
C ASN A 157 8.48 8.46 -10.87
N TRP A 158 7.21 8.48 -10.55
CA TRP A 158 6.23 7.53 -11.06
C TRP A 158 5.99 7.69 -12.57
N THR A 159 7.06 7.75 -13.34
CA THR A 159 7.09 7.80 -14.80
C THR A 159 7.88 6.61 -15.31
N VAL A 160 7.30 5.83 -16.20
CA VAL A 160 7.95 4.63 -16.73
C VAL A 160 9.30 4.99 -17.36
N ASP A 161 10.34 4.23 -17.06
CA ASP A 161 11.66 4.37 -17.68
C ASP A 161 11.64 3.85 -19.11
N THR A 162 11.45 4.76 -20.06
CA THR A 162 11.35 4.42 -21.48
C THR A 162 12.65 3.91 -22.10
N THR A 163 13.79 3.98 -21.41
CA THR A 163 15.04 3.36 -21.88
C THR A 163 15.00 1.85 -21.72
N ARG A 164 14.35 1.35 -20.69
CA ARG A 164 14.17 -0.07 -20.38
C ARG A 164 12.82 -0.62 -20.82
N PHE A 165 11.81 0.22 -20.82
CA PHE A 165 10.42 -0.10 -21.19
C PHE A 165 9.94 0.87 -22.28
N PRO A 166 10.47 0.74 -23.52
CA PRO A 166 10.26 1.73 -24.59
C PRO A 166 8.80 1.90 -25.01
N ASN A 167 7.97 0.88 -24.76
CA ASN A 167 6.53 0.91 -25.08
C ASN A 167 5.66 0.96 -23.79
N GLY A 168 6.22 1.40 -22.65
CA GLY A 168 5.54 1.37 -21.36
C GLY A 168 5.50 -0.01 -20.73
N LEU A 169 4.62 -0.21 -19.74
CA LEU A 169 4.42 -1.51 -19.09
C LEU A 169 3.34 -2.35 -19.79
N LYS A 170 2.55 -1.74 -20.68
CA LYS A 170 1.44 -2.39 -21.40
C LYS A 170 1.85 -3.67 -22.14
N PRO A 171 2.99 -3.75 -22.86
CA PRO A 171 3.41 -4.98 -23.52
C PRO A 171 3.64 -6.16 -22.57
N ILE A 172 4.10 -5.89 -21.34
CA ILE A 172 4.30 -6.91 -20.29
C ILE A 172 2.94 -7.41 -19.82
N SER A 173 2.02 -6.48 -19.50
CA SER A 173 0.64 -6.79 -19.16
C SER A 173 -0.03 -7.64 -20.23
N ASP A 174 0.07 -7.23 -21.49
CA ASP A 174 -0.50 -7.97 -22.63
C ASP A 174 0.12 -9.37 -22.79
N ALA A 175 1.40 -9.52 -22.48
CA ALA A 175 2.06 -10.83 -22.52
C ALA A 175 1.53 -11.75 -21.40
N ALA A 176 1.32 -11.22 -20.19
CA ALA A 176 0.70 -11.96 -19.09
C ALA A 176 -0.74 -12.37 -19.44
N HIS A 177 -1.55 -11.42 -19.89
CA HIS A 177 -2.95 -11.67 -20.28
C HIS A 177 -3.09 -12.71 -21.38
N ARG A 178 -2.20 -12.73 -22.37
CA ARG A 178 -2.20 -13.76 -23.45
C ARG A 178 -2.01 -15.18 -22.97
N ILE A 179 -1.48 -15.38 -21.77
CA ILE A 179 -1.33 -16.73 -21.19
C ILE A 179 -2.34 -16.99 -20.07
N GLY A 180 -3.27 -16.05 -19.83
CA GLY A 180 -4.30 -16.16 -18.81
C GLY A 180 -3.89 -15.68 -17.40
N ALA A 181 -2.71 -15.09 -17.27
CA ALA A 181 -2.24 -14.50 -16.03
C ALA A 181 -2.63 -13.02 -15.92
N LYS A 182 -2.65 -12.49 -14.70
CA LYS A 182 -2.84 -11.08 -14.37
C LYS A 182 -1.49 -10.36 -14.26
N PHE A 183 -1.54 -9.01 -14.13
CA PHE A 183 -0.35 -8.18 -13.97
C PHE A 183 -0.46 -7.29 -12.74
N MET A 184 0.54 -7.34 -11.85
CA MET A 184 0.65 -6.53 -10.65
C MET A 184 1.86 -5.61 -10.74
N VAL A 185 1.69 -4.36 -10.29
CA VAL A 185 2.78 -3.38 -10.24
C VAL A 185 2.88 -2.77 -8.85
N TRP A 186 4.11 -2.66 -8.38
CA TRP A 186 4.47 -2.06 -7.11
C TRP A 186 4.53 -0.53 -7.17
N PHE A 187 4.03 0.10 -6.11
CA PHE A 187 4.08 1.53 -5.86
C PHE A 187 4.36 1.81 -4.38
N GLU A 188 4.98 2.94 -4.11
CA GLU A 188 5.14 3.50 -2.76
C GLU A 188 4.84 5.01 -2.82
N PRO A 189 3.58 5.39 -3.00
CA PRO A 189 3.19 6.75 -3.37
C PRO A 189 3.38 7.78 -2.26
N GLU A 190 3.54 7.34 -1.01
CA GLU A 190 3.68 8.22 0.14
C GLU A 190 5.11 8.71 0.33
N ARG A 191 6.12 7.89 0.01
CA ARG A 191 7.53 8.30 0.07
C ARG A 191 7.95 8.98 -1.22
N VAL A 192 8.56 10.16 -1.09
CA VAL A 192 9.05 10.95 -2.22
C VAL A 192 10.48 11.39 -1.93
N ASP A 193 11.46 10.87 -2.68
CA ASP A 193 12.83 11.38 -2.59
C ASP A 193 12.89 12.83 -3.08
N ARG A 194 13.65 13.68 -2.39
CA ARG A 194 13.71 15.12 -2.66
C ARG A 194 14.25 15.47 -4.04
N SER A 195 14.96 14.57 -4.69
CA SER A 195 15.52 14.75 -6.02
C SER A 195 14.54 14.51 -7.15
N THR A 196 13.40 13.89 -6.86
CA THR A 196 12.46 13.35 -7.83
C THR A 196 11.55 14.39 -8.47
N LEU A 197 10.80 13.92 -9.48
CA LEU A 197 9.90 14.77 -10.25
C LEU A 197 8.76 15.32 -9.37
N PHE A 198 8.12 14.49 -8.56
CA PHE A 198 7.00 14.92 -7.70
C PHE A 198 7.44 15.99 -6.70
N ALA A 199 8.61 15.81 -6.07
CA ALA A 199 9.15 16.80 -5.15
C ALA A 199 9.40 18.17 -5.79
N LYS A 200 9.75 18.19 -7.08
CA LYS A 200 10.02 19.41 -7.85
C LYS A 200 8.75 20.06 -8.41
N LEU A 201 7.80 19.27 -8.87
CA LEU A 201 6.56 19.78 -9.46
C LEU A 201 5.58 20.29 -8.40
N HIS A 202 5.53 19.62 -7.25
CA HIS A 202 4.55 19.88 -6.19
C HIS A 202 5.22 19.98 -4.81
N PRO A 203 6.17 20.92 -4.60
CA PRO A 203 6.84 21.10 -3.31
C PRO A 203 5.88 21.48 -2.17
N GLU A 204 4.71 22.05 -2.48
CA GLU A 204 3.64 22.41 -1.56
C GLU A 204 2.91 21.21 -0.96
N TRP A 205 2.95 20.05 -1.64
CA TRP A 205 2.32 18.81 -1.17
C TRP A 205 3.26 17.92 -0.37
N MET A 206 4.47 18.39 -0.08
CA MET A 206 5.50 17.61 0.60
C MET A 206 5.60 17.99 2.08
N LEU A 207 5.23 17.08 2.98
CA LEU A 207 5.56 17.19 4.39
C LEU A 207 7.06 16.90 4.56
N LYS A 208 7.77 17.89 5.10
CA LYS A 208 9.24 17.88 5.19
C LYS A 208 9.66 17.59 6.62
N ARG A 209 10.75 16.82 6.75
CA ARG A 209 11.43 16.60 8.02
C ARG A 209 12.88 17.09 7.91
N PRO A 210 13.41 17.83 8.93
CA PRO A 210 14.80 18.26 8.93
C PRO A 210 15.77 17.07 8.79
N ASN A 211 16.81 17.26 7.99
CA ASN A 211 17.90 16.30 7.77
C ASN A 211 17.47 14.94 7.16
N ASP A 212 16.30 14.87 6.56
CA ASP A 212 15.87 13.70 5.83
C ASP A 212 16.02 13.89 4.32
N ASN A 213 16.29 12.81 3.59
CA ASN A 213 16.42 12.84 2.13
C ASN A 213 15.08 12.60 1.44
N CYS A 214 14.07 12.19 2.16
CA CYS A 214 12.73 11.96 1.67
C CYS A 214 11.76 12.98 2.23
N TYR A 215 10.65 13.11 1.54
CA TYR A 215 9.44 13.82 1.97
C TYR A 215 8.31 12.80 2.08
N LEU A 216 7.31 13.11 2.90
CA LEU A 216 6.04 12.40 2.90
C LEU A 216 5.06 13.16 2.01
N PHE A 217 4.49 12.49 1.01
CA PHE A 217 3.42 13.05 0.18
C PHE A 217 2.18 13.29 1.06
N ASN A 218 1.66 14.51 1.05
CA ASN A 218 0.58 14.92 1.93
C ASN A 218 -0.79 14.44 1.41
N LEU A 219 -1.15 13.19 1.67
CA LEU A 219 -2.48 12.68 1.35
C LEU A 219 -3.61 13.38 2.12
N GLY A 220 -3.28 14.08 3.21
CA GLY A 220 -4.23 14.89 3.97
C GLY A 220 -4.68 16.16 3.25
N ASP A 221 -3.93 16.61 2.26
CA ASP A 221 -4.34 17.67 1.35
C ASP A 221 -5.26 17.10 0.26
N LYS A 222 -6.45 17.68 0.11
CA LYS A 222 -7.47 17.16 -0.80
C LYS A 222 -7.09 17.28 -2.27
N GLU A 223 -6.37 18.36 -2.64
CA GLU A 223 -5.92 18.57 -4.02
C GLU A 223 -4.79 17.60 -4.36
N ALA A 224 -3.83 17.43 -3.45
CA ALA A 224 -2.75 16.45 -3.58
C ALA A 224 -3.30 15.02 -3.71
N CYS A 225 -4.23 14.64 -2.83
CA CYS A 225 -4.87 13.32 -2.85
C CYS A 225 -5.63 13.08 -4.16
N ALA A 226 -6.41 14.05 -4.63
CA ALA A 226 -7.16 13.94 -5.88
C ALA A 226 -6.23 13.85 -7.10
N TRP A 227 -5.16 14.62 -7.12
CA TRP A 227 -4.17 14.59 -8.18
C TRP A 227 -3.45 13.23 -8.25
N LEU A 228 -2.94 12.74 -7.11
CA LEU A 228 -2.29 11.43 -7.04
C LEU A 228 -3.23 10.30 -7.46
N SER A 229 -4.47 10.34 -6.96
CA SER A 229 -5.49 9.35 -7.29
C SER A 229 -5.72 9.25 -8.80
N LYS A 230 -5.84 10.42 -9.45
CA LYS A 230 -5.98 10.46 -10.91
C LYS A 230 -4.73 9.98 -11.61
N TYR A 231 -3.55 10.45 -11.19
CA TYR A 231 -2.28 10.11 -11.82
C TYR A 231 -2.02 8.59 -11.81
N ILE A 232 -2.14 7.97 -10.65
CA ILE A 232 -1.96 6.51 -10.53
C ILE A 232 -3.09 5.75 -11.23
N GLY A 233 -4.32 6.27 -11.16
CA GLY A 233 -5.45 5.68 -11.89
C GLY A 233 -5.22 5.67 -13.41
N ASP A 234 -4.71 6.76 -13.97
CA ASP A 234 -4.37 6.82 -15.40
C ASP A 234 -3.29 5.79 -15.77
N MET A 235 -2.25 5.65 -14.94
CA MET A 235 -1.22 4.62 -15.12
C MET A 235 -1.77 3.19 -15.07
N ILE A 236 -2.67 2.90 -14.16
CA ILE A 236 -3.33 1.58 -14.05
C ILE A 236 -4.09 1.28 -15.35
N GLU A 237 -4.84 2.25 -15.86
CA GLU A 237 -5.63 2.10 -17.09
C GLU A 237 -4.74 1.95 -18.33
N GLU A 238 -3.77 2.86 -18.50
CA GLU A 238 -2.88 2.87 -19.66
C GLU A 238 -2.03 1.61 -19.78
N ASN A 239 -1.61 1.04 -18.65
CA ASN A 239 -0.73 -0.11 -18.61
C ASN A 239 -1.46 -1.44 -18.38
N GLY A 240 -2.78 -1.45 -18.21
CA GLY A 240 -3.56 -2.66 -18.02
C GLY A 240 -3.19 -3.42 -16.75
N ILE A 241 -3.02 -2.70 -15.64
CA ILE A 241 -2.66 -3.24 -14.33
C ILE A 241 -3.91 -3.82 -13.66
N ASP A 242 -3.86 -5.07 -13.25
CA ASP A 242 -4.97 -5.78 -12.59
C ASP A 242 -4.87 -5.72 -11.07
N TYR A 243 -3.65 -5.63 -10.54
CA TYR A 243 -3.35 -5.57 -9.12
C TYR A 243 -2.45 -4.37 -8.83
N TYR A 244 -2.86 -3.54 -7.90
CA TYR A 244 -2.08 -2.43 -7.38
C TYR A 244 -1.45 -2.86 -6.06
N ARG A 245 -0.12 -2.95 -6.01
CA ARG A 245 0.61 -3.22 -4.77
C ARG A 245 1.13 -1.93 -4.19
N GLN A 246 0.73 -1.63 -2.95
CA GLN A 246 1.23 -0.48 -2.21
C GLN A 246 2.13 -0.92 -1.08
N ASP A 247 3.34 -0.41 -1.09
CA ASP A 247 4.34 -0.64 -0.04
C ASP A 247 4.49 0.59 0.86
N PHE A 248 5.07 0.37 2.05
CA PHE A 248 5.24 1.34 3.11
C PHE A 248 6.64 1.17 3.73
N ASN A 249 7.65 1.81 3.16
CA ASN A 249 9.06 1.67 3.58
C ASN A 249 9.59 2.87 4.37
N MET A 250 8.72 3.77 4.81
CA MET A 250 9.10 4.97 5.54
C MET A 250 8.22 5.16 6.78
N PRO A 251 8.79 5.46 7.96
CA PRO A 251 8.00 5.84 9.13
C PRO A 251 7.36 7.21 8.89
N THR A 252 6.04 7.28 8.82
CA THR A 252 5.26 8.49 8.53
C THR A 252 5.05 9.40 9.74
N ALA A 253 4.93 8.81 10.93
CA ALA A 253 4.64 9.55 12.17
C ALA A 253 5.60 10.72 12.46
N PRO A 254 6.94 10.63 12.25
CA PRO A 254 7.84 11.76 12.45
C PRO A 254 7.58 12.93 11.50
N TYR A 255 7.04 12.67 10.29
CA TYR A 255 6.70 13.73 9.34
C TYR A 255 5.42 14.45 9.75
N TRP A 256 4.43 13.71 10.23
CA TRP A 256 3.21 14.33 10.75
C TRP A 256 3.55 15.25 11.93
N ALA A 257 4.29 14.74 12.91
CA ALA A 257 4.59 15.45 14.16
C ALA A 257 5.31 16.81 13.96
N VAL A 258 6.27 16.89 13.02
CA VAL A 258 7.03 18.15 12.81
C VAL A 258 6.28 19.17 11.94
N ASN A 259 5.17 18.78 11.33
CA ASN A 259 4.36 19.66 10.48
C ASN A 259 3.00 20.00 11.12
N GLU A 260 2.76 19.65 12.36
CA GLU A 260 1.51 19.95 13.06
C GLU A 260 1.42 21.40 13.52
N GLU A 261 0.20 21.91 13.53
CA GLU A 261 -0.10 23.21 14.13
C GLU A 261 -0.11 23.09 15.66
N PRO A 262 0.26 24.16 16.39
CA PRO A 262 0.20 24.18 17.84
C PRO A 262 -1.20 23.84 18.37
N GLY A 263 -1.29 22.90 19.32
CA GLY A 263 -2.54 22.43 19.91
C GLY A 263 -3.39 21.51 19.00
N ARG A 264 -2.78 21.00 17.94
CA ARG A 264 -3.44 20.12 16.96
C ARG A 264 -2.70 18.80 16.73
N THR A 265 -2.04 18.30 17.77
CA THR A 265 -1.25 17.06 17.68
C THR A 265 -2.12 15.87 17.26
N GLY A 266 -1.73 15.19 16.17
CA GLY A 266 -2.44 14.05 15.60
C GLY A 266 -3.34 14.42 14.43
N ILE A 267 -3.56 15.70 14.11
CA ILE A 267 -4.45 16.08 13.01
C ILE A 267 -3.86 15.68 11.64
N ASN A 268 -2.54 15.81 11.47
CA ASN A 268 -1.90 15.41 10.21
C ASN A 268 -2.00 13.91 9.95
N GLU A 269 -1.85 13.09 11.00
CA GLU A 269 -2.09 11.65 10.89
C GLU A 269 -3.54 11.35 10.49
N ILE A 270 -4.51 11.98 11.16
CA ILE A 270 -5.94 11.79 10.87
C ILE A 270 -6.23 12.14 9.40
N ARG A 271 -5.80 13.31 8.95
CA ARG A 271 -6.03 13.77 7.58
C ARG A 271 -5.34 12.90 6.54
N HIS A 272 -4.12 12.45 6.85
CA HIS A 272 -3.39 11.53 5.98
C HIS A 272 -4.10 10.17 5.83
N VAL A 273 -4.57 9.59 6.93
CA VAL A 273 -5.31 8.31 6.91
C VAL A 273 -6.66 8.46 6.19
N GLU A 274 -7.38 9.58 6.40
CA GLU A 274 -8.60 9.89 5.65
C GLU A 274 -8.31 9.97 4.15
N GLY A 275 -7.21 10.64 3.76
CA GLY A 275 -6.77 10.74 2.37
C GLY A 275 -6.36 9.41 1.78
N LEU A 276 -5.62 8.58 2.52
CA LEU A 276 -5.23 7.24 2.08
C LEU A 276 -6.46 6.37 1.78
N TYR A 277 -7.49 6.40 2.65
CA TYR A 277 -8.72 5.67 2.39
C TYR A 277 -9.48 6.23 1.19
N ALA A 278 -9.54 7.55 1.03
CA ALA A 278 -10.18 8.19 -0.12
C ALA A 278 -9.44 7.83 -1.43
N TYR A 279 -8.12 7.75 -1.41
CA TYR A 279 -7.29 7.30 -2.53
C TYR A 279 -7.61 5.85 -2.93
N TRP A 280 -7.64 4.91 -1.97
CA TRP A 280 -8.01 3.53 -2.27
C TRP A 280 -9.46 3.39 -2.75
N ASP A 281 -10.38 4.11 -2.15
CA ASP A 281 -11.79 4.14 -2.58
C ASP A 281 -11.92 4.67 -4.02
N TYR A 282 -11.14 5.70 -4.39
CA TYR A 282 -11.11 6.21 -5.77
C TYR A 282 -10.66 5.13 -6.76
N LEU A 283 -9.54 4.43 -6.47
CA LEU A 283 -9.04 3.37 -7.34
C LEU A 283 -10.04 2.22 -7.48
N LEU A 284 -10.62 1.76 -6.38
CA LEU A 284 -11.60 0.68 -6.37
C LEU A 284 -12.93 1.04 -7.04
N ASN A 285 -13.33 2.30 -7.00
CA ASN A 285 -14.53 2.78 -7.69
C ASN A 285 -14.29 2.94 -9.20
N ARG A 286 -13.10 3.43 -9.59
CA ARG A 286 -12.72 3.55 -11.01
C ARG A 286 -12.51 2.19 -11.65
N PHE A 287 -11.95 1.23 -10.91
CA PHE A 287 -11.60 -0.11 -11.37
C PHE A 287 -12.26 -1.19 -10.50
N PRO A 288 -13.52 -1.55 -10.76
CA PRO A 288 -14.25 -2.49 -9.89
C PRO A 288 -13.60 -3.87 -9.74
N ASN A 289 -12.77 -4.28 -10.70
CA ASN A 289 -12.05 -5.56 -10.68
C ASN A 289 -10.62 -5.46 -10.12
N LEU A 290 -10.15 -4.26 -9.82
CA LEU A 290 -8.81 -4.05 -9.25
C LEU A 290 -8.73 -4.68 -7.85
N LEU A 291 -7.62 -5.32 -7.56
CA LEU A 291 -7.26 -5.72 -6.21
C LEU A 291 -6.07 -4.86 -5.72
N ILE A 292 -6.12 -4.48 -4.45
CA ILE A 292 -5.05 -3.77 -3.74
C ILE A 292 -4.38 -4.76 -2.80
N ASP A 293 -3.07 -4.92 -2.96
CA ASP A 293 -2.18 -5.73 -2.13
C ASP A 293 -1.27 -4.82 -1.29
#